data_5ed1582f64d416e8bff05b10d1ee0f6d
#
_entry.id   5ed1582f64d416e8bff05b10d1ee0f6d
#
_cell.length_a   1.000
_cell.length_b   1.000
_cell.length_c   1.000
_cell.angle_alpha   90.00
_cell.angle_beta   90.00
_cell.angle_gamma   90.00
#
_symmetry.space_group_name_H-M   'P 1'
#
loop_
_entity.id
_entity.type
_entity.pdbx_description
1 polymer ?
#
loop_
_entity_poly.entity_id
_entity_poly.type
_entity_poly.pdbx_seq_one_letter_code
_entity_poly.pdbx_strand_id
1 'polypeptide(L)'
;VPSPDADTTADLALAARLEALRRERDLSLDAAAALTRLSRATISRIERGETSPTANALGRLCNAYGLTMSRLLAAVETNAPRLLRSDEAACWRDPGSGFLRTLIAPPTEGYATELALGELPAGAEIRYTLDQPQRGGCAPAGREQFFYLFEGELSLDIEAETYRLGPGDCLRHQGVDAKRIANPGSIPARYLIINTTTV
;
A
#
# COMPACT_ATOMS: atom_id res chain seq x y z
N VAL A 1 19.08 4.38 5.21
CA VAL A 1 18.08 5.47 5.25
C VAL A 1 18.07 6.07 3.86
N PRO A 2 16.95 6.08 3.13
CA PRO A 2 16.89 6.71 1.81
C PRO A 2 17.22 8.19 1.90
N SER A 3 17.90 8.70 0.87
CA SER A 3 18.23 10.13 0.74
C SER A 3 16.96 10.94 0.48
N PRO A 4 16.84 12.20 0.97
CA PRO A 4 15.67 13.05 0.71
C PRO A 4 15.39 13.29 -0.79
N ASP A 5 16.39 13.19 -1.64
CA ASP A 5 16.24 13.30 -3.10
C ASP A 5 15.57 12.05 -3.72
N ALA A 6 15.72 10.88 -3.09
CA ALA A 6 15.07 9.64 -3.53
C ALA A 6 13.55 9.66 -3.27
N ASP A 7 13.10 10.25 -2.16
CA ASP A 7 11.68 10.39 -1.84
C ASP A 7 10.96 11.27 -2.89
N THR A 8 11.58 12.37 -3.32
CA THR A 8 11.00 13.28 -4.33
C THR A 8 10.86 12.60 -5.70
N THR A 9 11.84 11.79 -6.11
CA THR A 9 11.81 11.08 -7.40
C THR A 9 10.74 9.97 -7.37
N ALA A 10 10.61 9.25 -6.26
CA ALA A 10 9.59 8.22 -6.08
C ALA A 10 8.16 8.82 -6.10
N ASP A 11 7.96 9.98 -5.47
CA ASP A 11 6.68 10.68 -5.45
C ASP A 11 6.26 11.15 -6.85
N LEU A 12 7.19 11.67 -7.66
CA LEU A 12 6.92 12.06 -9.04
C LEU A 12 6.59 10.86 -9.93
N ALA A 13 7.27 9.75 -9.76
CA ALA A 13 6.98 8.50 -10.49
C ALA A 13 5.59 7.97 -10.11
N LEU A 14 5.24 8.00 -8.83
CA LEU A 14 3.91 7.63 -8.34
C LEU A 14 2.82 8.54 -8.90
N ALA A 15 3.04 9.86 -8.94
CA ALA A 15 2.11 10.83 -9.51
C ALA A 15 1.81 10.54 -10.98
N ALA A 16 2.86 10.36 -11.79
CA ALA A 16 2.74 10.02 -13.21
C ALA A 16 2.02 8.68 -13.42
N ARG A 17 2.29 7.69 -12.57
CA ARG A 17 1.63 6.37 -12.62
C ARG A 17 0.14 6.48 -12.33
N LEU A 18 -0.26 7.26 -11.33
CA LEU A 18 -1.66 7.48 -10.97
C LEU A 18 -2.44 8.17 -12.10
N GLU A 19 -1.86 9.19 -12.72
CA GLU A 19 -2.45 9.85 -13.89
C GLU A 19 -2.62 8.88 -15.07
N ALA A 20 -1.59 8.08 -15.38
CA ALA A 20 -1.64 7.07 -16.44
C ALA A 20 -2.76 6.05 -16.18
N LEU A 21 -2.85 5.50 -14.96
CA LEU A 21 -3.87 4.53 -14.55
C LEU A 21 -5.29 5.09 -14.66
N ARG A 22 -5.50 6.36 -14.34
CA ARG A 22 -6.78 7.02 -14.52
C ARG A 22 -7.14 7.14 -16.01
N ARG A 23 -6.19 7.57 -16.84
CA ARG A 23 -6.38 7.73 -18.29
C ARG A 23 -6.60 6.40 -19.00
N GLU A 24 -5.87 5.34 -18.63
CA GLU A 24 -6.05 3.98 -19.14
C GLU A 24 -7.47 3.43 -18.91
N ARG A 25 -8.20 3.99 -17.94
CA ARG A 25 -9.59 3.66 -17.59
C ARG A 25 -10.61 4.64 -18.13
N ASP A 26 -10.19 5.58 -18.96
CA ASP A 26 -11.02 6.65 -19.54
C ASP A 26 -11.75 7.48 -18.46
N LEU A 27 -11.17 7.60 -17.25
CA LEU A 27 -11.77 8.35 -16.17
C LEU A 27 -11.39 9.84 -16.22
N SER A 28 -12.39 10.71 -16.21
CA SER A 28 -12.16 12.13 -15.89
C SER A 28 -11.76 12.31 -14.43
N LEU A 29 -11.19 13.46 -14.06
CA LEU A 29 -10.91 13.77 -12.65
C LEU A 29 -12.19 13.75 -11.78
N ASP A 30 -13.33 14.17 -12.34
CA ASP A 30 -14.61 14.15 -11.63
C ASP A 30 -15.13 12.72 -11.44
N ALA A 31 -14.99 11.85 -12.45
CA ALA A 31 -15.33 10.43 -12.33
C ALA A 31 -14.44 9.72 -11.31
N ALA A 32 -13.13 9.99 -11.34
CA ALA A 32 -12.18 9.45 -10.35
C ALA A 32 -12.51 9.96 -8.93
N ALA A 33 -12.90 11.23 -8.76
CA ALA A 33 -13.32 11.79 -7.49
C ALA A 33 -14.56 11.08 -6.93
N ALA A 34 -15.55 10.80 -7.78
CA ALA A 34 -16.75 10.06 -7.40
C ALA A 34 -16.42 8.62 -6.94
N LEU A 35 -15.54 7.91 -7.66
CA LEU A 35 -15.14 6.54 -7.34
C LEU A 35 -14.27 6.43 -6.08
N THR A 36 -13.32 7.36 -5.92
CA THR A 36 -12.37 7.35 -4.80
C THR A 36 -12.89 8.05 -3.56
N ARG A 37 -13.94 8.87 -3.70
CA ARG A 37 -14.42 9.81 -2.67
C ARG A 37 -13.32 10.78 -2.18
N LEU A 38 -12.32 11.02 -3.00
CA LEU A 38 -11.38 12.13 -2.84
C LEU A 38 -11.91 13.34 -3.60
N SER A 39 -11.53 14.55 -3.18
CA SER A 39 -11.91 15.71 -3.96
C SER A 39 -11.16 15.74 -5.31
N ARG A 40 -11.80 16.28 -6.35
CA ARG A 40 -11.17 16.51 -7.66
C ARG A 40 -9.84 17.27 -7.51
N ALA A 41 -9.82 18.29 -6.64
CA ALA A 41 -8.61 19.05 -6.35
C ALA A 41 -7.50 18.21 -5.73
N THR A 42 -7.84 17.29 -4.80
CA THR A 42 -6.89 16.37 -4.18
C THR A 42 -6.26 15.45 -5.23
N ILE A 43 -7.06 14.81 -6.08
CA ILE A 43 -6.55 13.91 -7.14
C ILE A 43 -5.64 14.69 -8.09
N SER A 44 -6.09 15.87 -8.55
CA SER A 44 -5.30 16.71 -9.45
C SER A 44 -3.94 17.11 -8.85
N ARG A 45 -3.89 17.44 -7.56
CA ARG A 45 -2.61 17.78 -6.89
C ARG A 45 -1.70 16.57 -6.73
N ILE A 46 -2.25 15.41 -6.44
CA ILE A 46 -1.49 14.16 -6.37
C ILE A 46 -0.89 13.82 -7.74
N GLU A 47 -1.69 13.86 -8.81
CA GLU A 47 -1.24 13.54 -10.17
C GLU A 47 -0.21 14.52 -10.73
N ARG A 48 -0.18 15.77 -10.23
CA ARG A 48 0.88 16.76 -10.57
C ARG A 48 2.11 16.66 -9.67
N GLY A 49 2.14 15.75 -8.69
CA GLY A 49 3.25 15.63 -7.74
C GLY A 49 3.34 16.79 -6.74
N GLU A 50 2.30 17.63 -6.62
CA GLU A 50 2.27 18.75 -5.66
C GLU A 50 2.04 18.31 -4.23
N THR A 51 1.59 17.09 -4.04
CA THR A 51 1.27 16.51 -2.74
C THR A 51 1.45 14.99 -2.81
N SER A 52 2.22 14.41 -1.90
CA SER A 52 2.29 12.96 -1.71
C SER A 52 0.97 12.46 -1.09
N PRO A 53 0.35 11.41 -1.66
CA PRO A 53 -0.88 10.85 -1.12
C PRO A 53 -0.64 10.15 0.21
N THR A 54 -1.61 10.23 1.13
CA THR A 54 -1.60 9.43 2.37
C THR A 54 -1.90 7.96 2.06
N ALA A 55 -1.56 7.05 2.99
CA ALA A 55 -1.88 5.61 2.87
C ALA A 55 -3.39 5.38 2.63
N ASN A 56 -4.25 6.15 3.31
CA ASN A 56 -5.69 6.10 3.08
C ASN A 56 -6.07 6.56 1.66
N ALA A 57 -5.49 7.65 1.16
CA ALA A 57 -5.73 8.13 -0.19
C ALA A 57 -5.26 7.10 -1.24
N LEU A 58 -4.07 6.50 -1.04
CA LEU A 58 -3.57 5.42 -1.89
C LEU A 58 -4.49 4.20 -1.86
N GLY A 59 -4.96 3.79 -0.68
CA GLY A 59 -5.90 2.68 -0.54
C GLY A 59 -7.18 2.91 -1.35
N ARG A 60 -7.75 4.12 -1.32
CA ARG A 60 -8.95 4.51 -2.11
C ARG A 60 -8.67 4.50 -3.62
N LEU A 61 -7.52 5.02 -4.05
CA LEU A 61 -7.11 5.03 -5.46
C LEU A 61 -6.87 3.60 -5.96
N CYS A 62 -6.15 2.78 -5.18
CA CYS A 62 -5.94 1.36 -5.48
C CYS A 62 -7.27 0.62 -5.64
N ASN A 63 -8.20 0.84 -4.71
CA ASN A 63 -9.53 0.26 -4.76
C ASN A 63 -10.29 0.66 -6.04
N ALA A 64 -10.34 1.96 -6.35
CA ALA A 64 -11.03 2.46 -7.52
C ALA A 64 -10.42 1.96 -8.85
N TYR A 65 -9.10 1.74 -8.87
CA TYR A 65 -8.38 1.30 -10.07
C TYR A 65 -8.17 -0.21 -10.16
N GLY A 66 -8.63 -0.99 -9.19
CA GLY A 66 -8.51 -2.45 -9.18
C GLY A 66 -7.08 -2.96 -9.02
N LEU A 67 -6.26 -2.31 -8.18
CA LEU A 67 -4.84 -2.62 -7.99
C LEU A 67 -4.52 -2.85 -6.51
N THR A 68 -3.47 -3.64 -6.23
CA THR A 68 -2.86 -3.64 -4.91
C THR A 68 -1.95 -2.42 -4.74
N MET A 69 -1.69 -2.01 -3.50
CA MET A 69 -0.74 -0.92 -3.22
C MET A 69 0.67 -1.27 -3.75
N SER A 70 1.07 -2.53 -3.65
CA SER A 70 2.35 -2.99 -4.21
C SER A 70 2.39 -2.85 -5.73
N ARG A 71 1.31 -3.19 -6.45
CA ARG A 71 1.22 -3.01 -7.91
C ARG A 71 1.20 -1.54 -8.33
N LEU A 72 0.66 -0.67 -7.49
CA LEU A 72 0.70 0.76 -7.74
C LEU A 72 2.12 1.32 -7.57
N LEU A 73 2.81 0.92 -6.49
CA LEU A 73 4.16 1.40 -6.15
C LEU A 73 5.27 0.71 -6.96
N ALA A 74 5.03 -0.50 -7.46
CA ALA A 74 5.95 -1.15 -8.38
C ALA A 74 5.89 -0.45 -9.74
N ALA A 75 7.02 0.00 -10.28
CA ALA A 75 7.14 0.16 -11.72
C ALA A 75 6.83 -1.22 -12.32
N VAL A 76 5.83 -1.30 -13.23
CA VAL A 76 5.47 -2.56 -13.87
C VAL A 76 6.64 -2.97 -14.79
N GLU A 77 7.66 -3.54 -14.18
CA GLU A 77 8.73 -4.19 -14.93
C GLU A 77 8.26 -5.61 -15.27
N THR A 78 8.08 -5.85 -16.54
CA THR A 78 7.81 -7.17 -17.14
C THR A 78 8.92 -8.19 -16.81
N ASN A 79 10.03 -7.76 -16.21
CA ASN A 79 11.20 -8.58 -15.91
C ASN A 79 11.85 -8.12 -14.59
N ALA A 80 11.19 -8.35 -13.45
CA ALA A 80 11.86 -8.11 -12.17
C ALA A 80 13.11 -9.01 -12.05
N PRO A 81 14.24 -8.45 -11.60
CA PRO A 81 15.47 -9.22 -11.44
C PRO A 81 15.27 -10.32 -10.40
N ARG A 82 15.91 -11.49 -10.61
CA ARG A 82 15.89 -12.59 -9.61
C ARG A 82 16.49 -12.17 -8.27
N LEU A 83 17.37 -11.19 -8.28
CA LEU A 83 17.97 -10.58 -7.10
C LEU A 83 17.71 -9.08 -7.12
N LEU A 84 16.90 -8.60 -6.19
CA LEU A 84 16.70 -7.19 -5.91
C LEU A 84 17.61 -6.79 -4.73
N ARG A 85 18.49 -5.82 -4.93
CA ARG A 85 19.34 -5.29 -3.86
C ARG A 85 18.53 -4.34 -2.96
N SER A 86 18.89 -4.24 -1.70
CA SER A 86 18.14 -3.42 -0.72
C SER A 86 18.13 -1.93 -1.05
N ASP A 87 19.15 -1.43 -1.73
CA ASP A 87 19.29 -0.05 -2.19
C ASP A 87 18.53 0.24 -3.50
N GLU A 88 18.13 -0.81 -4.22
CA GLU A 88 17.30 -0.74 -5.43
C GLU A 88 15.79 -0.89 -5.12
N ALA A 89 15.44 -1.32 -3.91
CA ALA A 89 14.06 -1.59 -3.53
C ALA A 89 13.23 -0.29 -3.48
N ALA A 90 12.14 -0.26 -4.26
CA ALA A 90 11.23 0.87 -4.24
C ALA A 90 10.62 1.05 -2.85
N CYS A 91 10.65 2.27 -2.33
CA CYS A 91 10.06 2.60 -1.05
C CYS A 91 9.07 3.78 -1.19
N TRP A 92 8.11 3.80 -0.30
CA TRP A 92 7.16 4.89 -0.18
C TRP A 92 6.86 5.17 1.30
N ARG A 93 6.84 6.46 1.66
CA ARG A 93 6.54 6.94 3.02
C ARG A 93 5.18 7.63 3.05
N ASP A 94 4.32 7.20 3.98
CA ASP A 94 3.07 7.89 4.27
C ASP A 94 3.34 9.23 4.97
N PRO A 95 2.96 10.37 4.36
CA PRO A 95 3.19 11.69 4.97
C PRO A 95 2.35 11.91 6.23
N GLY A 96 1.27 11.13 6.43
CA GLY A 96 0.38 11.27 7.59
C GLY A 96 0.90 10.56 8.83
N SER A 97 1.27 9.29 8.71
CA SER A 97 1.69 8.44 9.83
C SER A 97 3.20 8.24 9.93
N GLY A 98 3.96 8.60 8.89
CA GLY A 98 5.36 8.26 8.77
C GLY A 98 5.63 6.79 8.43
N PHE A 99 4.59 5.99 8.17
CA PHE A 99 4.73 4.60 7.76
C PHE A 99 5.60 4.48 6.51
N LEU A 100 6.63 3.67 6.58
CA LEU A 100 7.49 3.34 5.43
C LEU A 100 7.14 1.96 4.90
N ARG A 101 6.89 1.87 3.59
CA ARG A 101 6.69 0.62 2.86
C ARG A 101 7.79 0.43 1.84
N THR A 102 8.53 -0.67 1.94
CA THR A 102 9.60 -1.04 1.02
C THR A 102 9.21 -2.31 0.27
N LEU A 103 9.21 -2.29 -1.06
CA LEU A 103 8.90 -3.45 -1.89
C LEU A 103 10.15 -4.32 -2.05
N ILE A 104 10.20 -5.44 -1.32
CA ILE A 104 11.34 -6.37 -1.34
C ILE A 104 11.18 -7.52 -2.35
N ALA A 105 9.95 -7.81 -2.75
CA ALA A 105 9.62 -8.65 -3.89
C ALA A 105 8.40 -8.04 -4.59
N PRO A 106 8.60 -7.15 -5.58
CA PRO A 106 7.50 -6.47 -6.26
C PRO A 106 6.65 -7.45 -7.08
N PRO A 107 5.38 -7.09 -7.36
CA PRO A 107 4.53 -7.86 -8.25
C PRO A 107 5.21 -8.04 -9.60
N THR A 108 5.36 -9.28 -10.02
CA THR A 108 6.04 -9.66 -11.26
C THR A 108 5.20 -10.67 -12.02
N GLU A 109 5.22 -10.60 -13.35
CA GLU A 109 4.53 -11.58 -14.20
C GLU A 109 5.06 -13.00 -13.94
N GLY A 110 4.15 -13.97 -13.82
CA GLY A 110 4.50 -15.36 -13.50
C GLY A 110 4.70 -15.65 -12.00
N TYR A 111 4.61 -14.66 -11.12
CA TYR A 111 4.69 -14.85 -9.68
C TYR A 111 3.38 -14.46 -9.00
N ALA A 112 2.83 -15.37 -8.18
CA ALA A 112 1.59 -15.14 -7.45
C ALA A 112 1.78 -14.32 -6.17
N THR A 113 3.01 -14.23 -5.67
CA THR A 113 3.32 -13.64 -4.35
C THR A 113 4.17 -12.39 -4.48
N GLU A 114 3.80 -11.36 -3.73
CA GLU A 114 4.55 -10.13 -3.54
C GLU A 114 4.90 -9.92 -2.07
N LEU A 115 6.05 -9.33 -1.78
CA LEU A 115 6.53 -9.07 -0.44
C LEU A 115 6.84 -7.59 -0.24
N ALA A 116 6.40 -7.04 0.88
CA ALA A 116 6.78 -5.70 1.30
C ALA A 116 7.17 -5.69 2.77
N LEU A 117 8.20 -4.91 3.12
CA LEU A 117 8.54 -4.60 4.49
C LEU A 117 7.78 -3.34 4.91
N GLY A 118 7.12 -3.38 6.06
CA GLY A 118 6.48 -2.25 6.71
C GLY A 118 7.26 -1.80 7.94
N GLU A 119 7.44 -0.49 8.09
CA GLU A 119 7.95 0.12 9.31
C GLU A 119 6.96 1.19 9.77
N LEU A 120 6.33 0.98 10.93
CA LEU A 120 5.34 1.90 11.50
C LEU A 120 5.91 2.51 12.77
N PRO A 121 6.07 3.86 12.84
CA PRO A 121 6.60 4.53 14.02
C PRO A 121 5.82 4.21 15.29
N ALA A 122 6.46 4.35 16.44
CA ALA A 122 5.84 4.20 17.75
C ALA A 122 4.61 5.12 17.90
N GLY A 123 3.50 4.59 18.37
CA GLY A 123 2.24 5.31 18.56
C GLY A 123 1.50 5.68 17.26
N ALA A 124 2.06 5.37 16.08
CA ALA A 124 1.43 5.72 14.80
C ALA A 124 0.34 4.73 14.41
N GLU A 125 -0.62 5.22 13.61
CA GLU A 125 -1.66 4.38 13.02
C GLU A 125 -2.00 4.80 11.59
N ILE A 126 -2.46 3.83 10.81
CA ILE A 126 -3.03 4.02 9.48
C ILE A 126 -4.49 3.56 9.55
N ARG A 127 -5.41 4.40 9.12
CA ARG A 127 -6.83 4.04 8.99
C ARG A 127 -7.24 4.05 7.53
N TYR A 128 -7.77 2.94 7.06
CA TYR A 128 -8.34 2.82 5.72
C TYR A 128 -9.85 2.98 5.80
N THR A 129 -10.36 4.10 5.33
CA THR A 129 -11.82 4.35 5.23
C THR A 129 -12.35 3.71 3.95
N LEU A 130 -12.59 2.41 3.99
CA LEU A 130 -13.22 1.66 2.92
C LEU A 130 -14.70 1.50 3.27
N ASP A 131 -15.57 2.40 2.76
CA ASP A 131 -16.98 2.48 3.14
C ASP A 131 -17.89 1.41 2.52
N GLN A 132 -17.35 0.47 1.76
CA GLN A 132 -18.10 -0.65 1.22
C GLN A 132 -17.31 -1.95 1.18
N PRO A 133 -17.92 -3.11 1.50
CA PRO A 133 -17.35 -4.39 1.10
C PRO A 133 -17.27 -4.41 -0.42
N GLN A 134 -16.09 -4.59 -0.93
CA GLN A 134 -15.77 -4.44 -2.34
C GLN A 134 -16.54 -5.43 -3.21
N ARG A 135 -17.64 -4.98 -3.79
CA ARG A 135 -18.15 -5.61 -5.03
C ARG A 135 -17.28 -5.11 -6.18
N GLY A 136 -16.18 -5.82 -6.45
CA GLY A 136 -15.28 -5.53 -7.57
C GLY A 136 -14.02 -4.72 -7.25
N GLY A 137 -13.67 -4.55 -5.98
CA GLY A 137 -12.45 -3.84 -5.57
C GLY A 137 -11.25 -4.76 -5.40
N CYS A 138 -10.11 -4.17 -5.19
CA CYS A 138 -8.70 -4.59 -5.18
C CYS A 138 -8.28 -5.89 -4.49
N ALA A 139 -9.16 -6.67 -3.93
CA ALA A 139 -8.88 -8.03 -3.57
C ALA A 139 -9.49 -8.93 -4.64
N PRO A 140 -8.73 -9.44 -5.63
CA PRO A 140 -9.20 -10.54 -6.45
C PRO A 140 -9.70 -11.64 -5.52
N ALA A 141 -10.82 -12.28 -5.87
CA ALA A 141 -11.27 -13.47 -5.15
C ALA A 141 -10.07 -14.42 -5.04
N GLY A 142 -9.72 -14.84 -3.80
CA GLY A 142 -8.55 -15.69 -3.58
C GLY A 142 -7.27 -14.97 -3.16
N ARG A 143 -7.29 -13.66 -2.89
CA ARG A 143 -6.10 -12.99 -2.31
C ARG A 143 -5.95 -13.40 -0.84
N GLU A 144 -4.77 -13.91 -0.51
CA GLU A 144 -4.32 -14.11 0.87
C GLU A 144 -3.34 -13.00 1.26
N GLN A 145 -3.43 -12.55 2.51
CA GLN A 145 -2.50 -11.60 3.08
C GLN A 145 -1.98 -12.11 4.42
N PHE A 146 -0.67 -11.95 4.62
CA PHE A 146 0.00 -12.29 5.88
C PHE A 146 0.73 -11.07 6.42
N PHE A 147 0.73 -10.94 7.75
CA PHE A 147 1.55 -10.00 8.50
C PHE A 147 2.43 -10.81 9.45
N TYR A 148 3.74 -10.70 9.30
CA TYR A 148 4.69 -11.32 10.21
C TYR A 148 5.50 -10.23 10.92
N LEU A 149 5.39 -10.16 12.24
CA LEU A 149 6.04 -9.13 13.04
C LEU A 149 7.45 -9.55 13.44
N PHE A 150 8.45 -8.74 13.09
CA PHE A 150 9.84 -8.95 13.51
C PHE A 150 10.13 -8.25 14.83
N GLU A 151 9.66 -7.00 15.00
CA GLU A 151 10.01 -6.14 16.12
C GLU A 151 8.87 -5.15 16.44
N GLY A 152 8.76 -4.74 17.70
CA GLY A 152 7.74 -3.81 18.16
C GLY A 152 6.41 -4.48 18.46
N GLU A 153 5.33 -3.74 18.32
CA GLU A 153 3.96 -4.21 18.52
C GLU A 153 3.08 -3.80 17.33
N LEU A 154 2.16 -4.66 16.93
CA LEU A 154 1.22 -4.38 15.85
C LEU A 154 -0.20 -4.71 16.28
N SER A 155 -1.13 -3.82 15.98
CA SER A 155 -2.57 -4.03 16.16
C SER A 155 -3.27 -3.83 14.83
N LEU A 156 -4.06 -4.83 14.40
CA LEU A 156 -4.81 -4.82 13.14
C LEU A 156 -6.30 -5.00 13.40
N ASP A 157 -7.11 -4.10 12.86
CA ASP A 157 -8.56 -4.26 12.85
C ASP A 157 -8.99 -4.82 11.49
N ILE A 158 -9.45 -6.07 11.49
CA ILE A 158 -9.92 -6.79 10.30
C ILE A 158 -11.35 -7.22 10.55
N GLU A 159 -12.27 -6.81 9.68
CA GLU A 159 -13.71 -7.03 9.84
C GLU A 159 -14.24 -6.47 11.18
N ALA A 160 -14.62 -7.33 12.12
CA ALA A 160 -15.14 -6.97 13.44
C ALA A 160 -14.15 -7.29 14.58
N GLU A 161 -12.96 -7.81 14.25
CA GLU A 161 -11.98 -8.27 15.22
C GLU A 161 -10.72 -7.40 15.23
N THR A 162 -10.11 -7.27 16.41
CA THR A 162 -8.82 -6.62 16.61
C THR A 162 -7.80 -7.68 17.01
N TYR A 163 -6.77 -7.83 16.17
CA TYR A 163 -5.63 -8.72 16.42
C TYR A 163 -4.44 -7.92 16.94
N ARG A 164 -3.78 -8.44 17.97
CA ARG A 164 -2.54 -7.88 18.52
C ARG A 164 -1.41 -8.86 18.32
N LEU A 165 -0.33 -8.40 17.70
CA LEU A 165 0.84 -9.21 17.39
C LEU A 165 2.04 -8.73 18.21
N GLY A 166 2.77 -9.69 18.79
CA GLY A 166 4.11 -9.55 19.31
C GLY A 166 5.16 -10.10 18.32
N PRO A 167 6.47 -9.84 18.56
CA PRO A 167 7.53 -10.37 17.71
C PRO A 167 7.45 -11.88 17.53
N GLY A 168 7.53 -12.36 16.27
CA GLY A 168 7.38 -13.76 15.89
C GLY A 168 5.95 -14.18 15.54
N ASP A 169 4.95 -13.37 15.84
CA ASP A 169 3.56 -13.69 15.49
C ASP A 169 3.31 -13.51 13.98
N CYS A 170 2.45 -14.39 13.45
CA CYS A 170 1.98 -14.34 12.08
C CYS A 170 0.45 -14.31 12.02
N LEU A 171 -0.12 -13.26 11.48
CA LEU A 171 -1.54 -13.14 11.19
C LEU A 171 -1.78 -13.44 9.70
N ARG A 172 -2.75 -14.30 9.42
CA ARG A 172 -3.21 -14.60 8.05
C ARG A 172 -4.68 -14.28 7.92
N HIS A 173 -5.05 -13.62 6.81
CA HIS A 173 -6.45 -13.41 6.46
C HIS A 173 -6.67 -13.43 4.95
N GLN A 174 -7.93 -13.55 4.53
CA GLN A 174 -8.34 -13.60 3.12
C GLN A 174 -9.39 -12.52 2.82
N GLY A 175 -9.33 -11.98 1.62
CA GLY A 175 -10.43 -11.25 0.98
C GLY A 175 -10.70 -9.82 1.46
N VAL A 176 -10.34 -9.44 2.67
CA VAL A 176 -10.63 -8.12 3.24
C VAL A 176 -9.35 -7.46 3.73
N ASP A 177 -9.13 -6.20 3.35
CA ASP A 177 -8.00 -5.44 3.87
C ASP A 177 -8.24 -5.00 5.33
N ALA A 178 -7.16 -4.89 6.11
CA ALA A 178 -7.23 -4.31 7.44
C ALA A 178 -7.81 -2.88 7.38
N LYS A 179 -8.80 -2.58 8.21
CA LYS A 179 -9.38 -1.23 8.32
C LYS A 179 -8.45 -0.27 9.06
N ARG A 180 -7.66 -0.81 9.97
CA ARG A 180 -6.69 -0.07 10.76
C ARG A 180 -5.47 -0.93 10.99
N ILE A 181 -4.29 -0.31 10.91
CA ILE A 181 -3.00 -0.87 11.32
C ILE A 181 -2.38 0.14 12.27
N ALA A 182 -2.04 -0.26 13.48
CA ALA A 182 -1.48 0.62 14.50
C ALA A 182 -0.29 -0.04 15.20
N ASN A 183 0.65 0.78 15.61
CA ASN A 183 1.71 0.39 16.53
C ASN A 183 1.42 1.02 17.92
N PRO A 184 0.86 0.26 18.87
CA PRO A 184 0.59 0.78 20.22
C PRO A 184 1.84 0.82 21.10
N GLY A 185 2.96 0.26 20.63
CA GLY A 185 4.22 0.17 21.39
C GLY A 185 5.03 1.47 21.40
N SER A 186 6.15 1.42 22.10
CA SER A 186 7.07 2.54 22.31
C SER A 186 8.27 2.58 21.36
N ILE A 187 8.43 1.54 20.53
CA ILE A 187 9.46 1.44 19.49
C ILE A 187 8.80 1.22 18.12
N PRO A 188 9.47 1.51 17.01
CA PRO A 188 8.93 1.22 15.68
C PRO A 188 8.57 -0.26 15.51
N ALA A 189 7.43 -0.54 14.89
CA ALA A 189 7.04 -1.89 14.51
C ALA A 189 7.60 -2.20 13.11
N ARG A 190 8.36 -3.30 12.98
CA ARG A 190 8.88 -3.79 11.71
C ARG A 190 8.24 -5.13 11.37
N TYR A 191 7.61 -5.23 10.23
CA TYR A 191 6.82 -6.39 9.84
C TYR A 191 6.84 -6.65 8.34
N LEU A 192 6.70 -7.92 7.98
CA LEU A 192 6.55 -8.34 6.60
C LEU A 192 5.07 -8.36 6.21
N ILE A 193 4.78 -7.85 5.03
CA ILE A 193 3.47 -7.94 4.38
C ILE A 193 3.64 -8.85 3.17
N ILE A 194 2.92 -9.95 3.16
CA ILE A 194 2.92 -10.91 2.06
C ILE A 194 1.52 -10.90 1.46
N ASN A 195 1.43 -10.67 0.14
CA ASN A 195 0.18 -10.81 -0.59
C ASN A 195 0.35 -11.92 -1.62
N THR A 196 -0.56 -12.87 -1.61
CA THR A 196 -0.61 -13.96 -2.61
C THR A 196 -1.96 -13.88 -3.33
N THR A 197 -1.92 -13.94 -4.65
CA THR A 197 -3.13 -14.01 -5.47
C THR A 197 -3.22 -15.43 -6.01
N THR A 198 -4.27 -16.17 -5.66
CA THR A 198 -4.56 -17.46 -6.28
C THR A 198 -5.03 -17.20 -7.72
N VAL A 199 -4.35 -17.80 -8.68
CA VAL A 199 -4.70 -17.77 -10.12
C VAL A 199 -5.90 -18.66 -10.37
#